data_b7f15ac9b3d246046070c19861097564
#
_entry.id   b7f15ac9b3d246046070c19861097564
#
_cell.length_a   1.000
_cell.length_b   1.000
_cell.length_c   1.000
_cell.angle_alpha   90.00
_cell.angle_beta   90.00
_cell.angle_gamma   90.00
#
_symmetry.space_group_name_H-M   'P 1'
#
loop_
_entity.id
_entity.type
_entity.pdbx_description
1 polymer ?
#
loop_
_entity_poly.entity_id
_entity_poly.type
_entity_poly.pdbx_seq_one_letter_code
_entity_poly.pdbx_strand_id
1 'polypeptide(L)'
;MLFRGKQAEPTVWRRFRAPTDGFTFTSEDGYYAAHVVANSERVVNLFHALAEQLPPAVDVVLDDLRSGRSWKGESLPLDDVREQVNRLKVLLARYGGVELSVFTSEDQLTLNPYLELFIYSRTDKWCYLLEGKGLEEQAVLRTKSWKQRRAQFPAASELVNAIQAAVERLSLQRA
;
A
#
# COMPACT_ATOMS: atom_id res chain seq x y z
N MET A 1 2.57 28.40 35.09
CA MET A 1 3.52 27.82 34.09
C MET A 1 2.75 26.79 33.28
N LEU A 2 2.30 27.16 32.09
CA LEU A 2 1.61 26.24 31.18
C LEU A 2 2.67 25.46 30.45
N PHE A 3 2.79 24.18 30.72
CA PHE A 3 3.56 23.26 29.90
C PHE A 3 2.90 23.23 28.50
N ARG A 4 3.44 23.96 27.56
CA ARG A 4 3.22 23.71 26.15
C ARG A 4 3.90 22.37 25.85
N GLY A 5 3.15 21.30 25.98
CA GLY A 5 3.56 20.02 25.39
C GLY A 5 3.92 20.30 23.94
N LYS A 6 5.10 19.88 23.49
CA LYS A 6 5.44 19.84 22.06
C LYS A 6 4.23 19.18 21.39
N GLN A 7 3.50 19.95 20.58
CA GLN A 7 2.52 19.36 19.70
C GLN A 7 3.30 18.36 18.87
N ALA A 8 3.09 17.08 19.17
CA ALA A 8 3.61 16.03 18.30
C ALA A 8 3.12 16.38 16.89
N GLU A 9 4.05 16.54 15.96
CA GLU A 9 3.70 16.75 14.56
C GLU A 9 2.59 15.76 14.21
N PRO A 10 1.49 16.20 13.58
CA PRO A 10 0.39 15.32 13.30
C PRO A 10 0.93 14.18 12.43
N THR A 11 1.13 13.05 13.06
CA THR A 11 1.59 11.86 12.38
C THR A 11 0.65 11.59 11.23
N VAL A 12 1.21 11.32 10.07
CA VAL A 12 0.48 11.15 8.80
C VAL A 12 -0.68 10.17 8.95
N TRP A 13 -0.55 9.13 9.79
CA TRP A 13 -1.59 8.14 10.04
C TRP A 13 -2.92 8.71 10.55
N ARG A 14 -2.93 9.81 11.30
CA ARG A 14 -4.17 10.49 11.70
C ARG A 14 -4.90 11.11 10.51
N ARG A 15 -4.17 11.51 9.48
CA ARG A 15 -4.73 12.05 8.26
C ARG A 15 -5.33 10.97 7.35
N PHE A 16 -4.89 9.73 7.54
CA PHE A 16 -5.28 8.58 6.71
C PHE A 16 -6.37 7.70 7.34
N ARG A 17 -7.01 8.18 8.38
CA ARG A 17 -8.10 7.45 9.00
C ARG A 17 -9.29 7.39 8.05
N ALA A 18 -9.66 6.19 7.65
CA ALA A 18 -10.88 5.96 6.87
C ALA A 18 -12.11 6.09 7.80
N PRO A 19 -13.20 6.72 7.33
CA PRO A 19 -14.44 6.78 8.08
C PRO A 19 -15.09 5.40 8.25
N THR A 20 -14.95 4.55 7.25
CA THR A 20 -15.43 3.14 7.23
C THR A 20 -14.47 2.30 6.42
N ASP A 21 -14.25 1.07 6.85
CA ASP A 21 -13.51 0.08 6.09
C ASP A 21 -14.44 -0.56 5.06
N GLY A 22 -13.96 -0.76 3.86
CA GLY A 22 -14.73 -1.41 2.81
C GLY A 22 -13.99 -1.44 1.48
N PHE A 23 -14.62 -2.02 0.48
CA PHE A 23 -14.09 -2.04 -0.88
C PHE A 23 -15.20 -1.87 -1.91
N THR A 24 -14.83 -1.38 -3.09
CA THR A 24 -15.63 -1.49 -4.31
C THR A 24 -15.06 -2.59 -5.19
N PHE A 25 -15.92 -3.27 -5.91
CA PHE A 25 -15.52 -4.30 -6.85
C PHE A 25 -16.23 -4.08 -8.17
N THR A 26 -15.47 -3.95 -9.24
CA THR A 26 -16.00 -3.68 -10.58
C THR A 26 -15.43 -4.67 -11.58
N SER A 27 -16.19 -4.93 -12.62
CA SER A 27 -15.78 -5.77 -13.75
C SER A 27 -15.94 -4.97 -15.05
N GLU A 28 -14.88 -4.91 -15.84
CA GLU A 28 -14.87 -4.23 -17.14
C GLU A 28 -13.91 -4.95 -18.09
N ASP A 29 -14.43 -5.32 -19.28
CA ASP A 29 -13.65 -5.92 -20.37
C ASP A 29 -12.79 -7.14 -19.99
N GLY A 30 -13.31 -8.00 -19.12
CA GLY A 30 -12.60 -9.21 -18.67
C GLY A 30 -11.56 -8.98 -17.57
N TYR A 31 -11.52 -7.78 -17.01
CA TYR A 31 -10.73 -7.43 -15.83
C TYR A 31 -11.64 -7.11 -14.66
N TYR A 32 -11.14 -7.41 -13.50
CA TYR A 32 -11.77 -7.06 -12.22
C TYR A 32 -10.88 -6.05 -11.50
N ALA A 33 -11.50 -5.06 -10.90
CA ALA A 33 -10.81 -4.04 -10.13
C ALA A 33 -11.44 -3.89 -8.75
N ALA A 34 -10.63 -3.96 -7.71
CA ALA A 34 -11.03 -3.65 -6.35
C ALA A 34 -10.30 -2.40 -5.86
N HIS A 35 -11.02 -1.52 -5.21
CA HIS A 35 -10.47 -0.41 -4.47
C HIS A 35 -10.82 -0.57 -3.00
N VAL A 36 -9.82 -0.68 -2.15
CA VAL A 36 -9.96 -0.95 -0.72
C VAL A 36 -9.56 0.27 0.08
N VAL A 37 -10.43 0.68 0.98
CA VAL A 37 -10.18 1.77 1.93
C VAL A 37 -10.33 1.23 3.34
N ALA A 38 -9.31 1.44 4.15
CA ALA A 38 -9.26 1.05 5.55
C ALA A 38 -8.35 2.01 6.33
N ASN A 39 -8.28 1.87 7.64
CA ASN A 39 -7.27 2.57 8.44
C ASN A 39 -5.86 2.18 7.97
N SER A 40 -4.90 3.08 8.11
CA SER A 40 -3.54 2.94 7.58
C SER A 40 -2.87 1.62 7.94
N GLU A 41 -2.92 1.21 9.21
CA GLU A 41 -2.35 -0.06 9.64
C GLU A 41 -3.08 -1.25 9.02
N ARG A 42 -4.40 -1.20 8.96
CA ARG A 42 -5.22 -2.28 8.40
C ARG A 42 -4.96 -2.46 6.92
N VAL A 43 -4.91 -1.38 6.14
CA VAL A 43 -4.70 -1.47 4.69
C VAL A 43 -3.31 -2.02 4.34
N VAL A 44 -2.28 -1.64 5.09
CA VAL A 44 -0.91 -2.17 4.89
C VAL A 44 -0.84 -3.64 5.29
N ASN A 45 -1.50 -4.03 6.38
CA ASN A 45 -1.60 -5.43 6.78
C ASN A 45 -2.39 -6.27 5.76
N LEU A 46 -3.47 -5.71 5.19
CA LEU A 46 -4.23 -6.36 4.12
C LEU A 46 -3.36 -6.57 2.88
N PHE A 47 -2.62 -5.56 2.44
CA PHE A 47 -1.69 -5.68 1.33
C PHE A 47 -0.70 -6.84 1.55
N HIS A 48 -0.05 -6.88 2.72
CA HIS A 48 0.89 -7.95 3.07
C HIS A 48 0.22 -9.34 3.10
N ALA A 49 -0.96 -9.45 3.71
CA ALA A 49 -1.69 -10.71 3.82
C ALA A 49 -2.20 -11.21 2.47
N LEU A 50 -2.77 -10.31 1.65
CA LEU A 50 -3.31 -10.65 0.34
C LEU A 50 -2.21 -11.02 -0.67
N ALA A 51 -1.02 -10.45 -0.54
CA ALA A 51 0.12 -10.81 -1.37
C ALA A 51 0.48 -12.31 -1.30
N GLU A 52 0.13 -13.00 -0.20
CA GLU A 52 0.31 -14.45 -0.07
C GLU A 52 -0.42 -15.27 -1.15
N GLN A 53 -1.46 -14.69 -1.73
CA GLN A 53 -2.26 -15.34 -2.78
C GLN A 53 -1.65 -15.24 -4.17
N LEU A 54 -0.53 -14.52 -4.31
CA LEU A 54 0.20 -14.40 -5.57
C LEU A 54 1.08 -15.63 -5.81
N PRO A 55 1.46 -15.89 -7.07
CA PRO A 55 2.43 -16.92 -7.43
C PRO A 55 3.78 -16.75 -6.74
N PRO A 56 4.63 -17.80 -6.70
CA PRO A 56 5.93 -17.77 -6.02
C PRO A 56 6.94 -16.76 -6.57
N ALA A 57 6.77 -16.31 -7.81
CA ALA A 57 7.59 -15.28 -8.43
C ALA A 57 6.73 -14.08 -8.83
N VAL A 58 7.19 -12.89 -8.49
CA VAL A 58 6.47 -11.64 -8.71
C VAL A 58 7.41 -10.54 -9.20
N ASP A 59 6.83 -9.57 -9.89
CA ASP A 59 7.50 -8.32 -10.21
C ASP A 59 7.12 -7.26 -9.19
N VAL A 60 8.04 -6.34 -8.91
CA VAL A 60 7.87 -5.28 -7.92
C VAL A 60 8.23 -3.94 -8.52
N VAL A 61 7.41 -2.94 -8.24
CA VAL A 61 7.74 -1.52 -8.44
C VAL A 61 7.54 -0.80 -7.12
N LEU A 62 8.51 0.02 -6.76
CA LEU A 62 8.50 0.82 -5.55
C LEU A 62 8.85 2.27 -5.91
N ASP A 63 7.92 3.18 -5.66
CA ASP A 63 8.06 4.61 -5.92
C ASP A 63 8.01 5.39 -4.62
N ASP A 64 9.08 6.11 -4.30
CA ASP A 64 9.11 7.03 -3.16
C ASP A 64 8.86 8.47 -3.64
N LEU A 65 7.67 8.99 -3.33
CA LEU A 65 7.25 10.33 -3.74
C LEU A 65 8.06 11.45 -3.06
N ARG A 66 8.65 11.17 -1.90
CA ARG A 66 9.47 12.16 -1.18
C ARG A 66 10.77 12.47 -1.90
N SER A 67 11.42 11.42 -2.39
CA SER A 67 12.70 11.53 -3.09
C SER A 67 12.57 11.61 -4.61
N GLY A 68 11.38 11.29 -5.14
CA GLY A 68 11.16 11.12 -6.58
C GLY A 68 11.95 9.96 -7.18
N ARG A 69 12.28 8.97 -6.36
CA ARG A 69 13.03 7.77 -6.78
C ARG A 69 12.09 6.61 -7.02
N SER A 70 12.40 5.85 -8.04
CA SER A 70 11.68 4.64 -8.43
C SER A 70 12.64 3.47 -8.58
N TRP A 71 12.19 2.29 -8.17
CA TRP A 71 12.93 1.03 -8.30
C TRP A 71 12.01 -0.06 -8.80
N LYS A 72 12.60 -1.01 -9.51
CA LYS A 72 11.91 -2.19 -10.02
C LYS A 72 12.72 -3.45 -9.82
N GLY A 73 12.03 -4.57 -9.71
CA GLY A 73 12.60 -5.91 -9.73
C GLY A 73 11.68 -6.87 -10.45
N GLU A 74 12.23 -7.81 -11.17
CA GLU A 74 11.49 -8.79 -11.98
C GLU A 74 11.75 -10.20 -11.47
N SER A 75 10.73 -11.04 -11.49
CA SER A 75 10.81 -12.46 -11.08
C SER A 75 11.41 -12.67 -9.68
N LEU A 76 11.07 -11.81 -8.72
CA LEU A 76 11.54 -11.92 -7.35
C LEU A 76 10.78 -13.02 -6.60
N PRO A 77 11.44 -13.77 -5.69
CA PRO A 77 10.74 -14.70 -4.81
C PRO A 77 9.70 -13.96 -3.96
N LEU A 78 8.47 -14.41 -3.99
CA LEU A 78 7.37 -13.79 -3.25
C LEU A 78 7.66 -13.71 -1.76
N ASP A 79 8.27 -14.75 -1.18
CA ASP A 79 8.58 -14.79 0.26
C ASP A 79 9.57 -13.69 0.65
N ASP A 80 10.59 -13.43 -0.19
CA ASP A 80 11.55 -12.35 0.04
C ASP A 80 10.86 -10.99 -0.03
N VAL A 81 9.97 -10.79 -1.01
CA VAL A 81 9.18 -9.55 -1.14
C VAL A 81 8.29 -9.36 0.08
N ARG A 82 7.56 -10.40 0.48
CA ARG A 82 6.69 -10.34 1.66
C ARG A 82 7.46 -10.07 2.95
N GLU A 83 8.65 -10.62 3.10
CA GLU A 83 9.51 -10.32 4.24
C GLU A 83 9.89 -8.84 4.29
N GLN A 84 10.28 -8.24 3.15
CA GLN A 84 10.60 -6.82 3.11
C GLN A 84 9.36 -5.94 3.36
N VAL A 85 8.20 -6.29 2.82
CA VAL A 85 6.94 -5.60 3.13
C VAL A 85 6.63 -5.68 4.63
N ASN A 86 6.82 -6.84 5.26
CA ASN A 86 6.61 -7.00 6.68
C ASN A 86 7.53 -6.10 7.52
N ARG A 87 8.76 -5.89 7.09
CA ARG A 87 9.71 -4.97 7.74
C ARG A 87 9.33 -3.50 7.56
N LEU A 88 8.73 -3.16 6.42
CA LEU A 88 8.34 -1.79 6.07
C LEU A 88 6.97 -1.38 6.62
N LYS A 89 6.08 -2.33 6.93
CA LYS A 89 4.65 -2.06 7.12
C LYS A 89 4.34 -1.01 8.19
N VAL A 90 5.06 -0.99 9.31
CA VAL A 90 4.84 -0.01 10.38
C VAL A 90 5.19 1.40 9.91
N LEU A 91 6.30 1.54 9.21
CA LEU A 91 6.76 2.83 8.68
C LEU A 91 5.90 3.30 7.51
N LEU A 92 5.47 2.39 6.63
CA LEU A 92 4.52 2.70 5.57
C LEU A 92 3.20 3.21 6.14
N ALA A 93 2.64 2.52 7.14
CA ALA A 93 1.41 2.93 7.80
C ALA A 93 1.53 4.28 8.51
N ARG A 94 2.70 4.58 9.07
CA ARG A 94 2.99 5.83 9.78
C ARG A 94 3.16 7.01 8.84
N TYR A 95 3.87 6.84 7.75
CA TYR A 95 4.34 7.95 6.92
C TYR A 95 3.65 8.08 5.56
N GLY A 96 3.16 6.98 4.98
CA GLY A 96 2.64 7.01 3.61
C GLY A 96 3.68 7.53 2.60
N GLY A 97 3.22 8.00 1.45
CA GLY A 97 4.08 8.66 0.44
C GLY A 97 4.92 7.71 -0.41
N VAL A 98 4.65 6.42 -0.31
CA VAL A 98 5.30 5.38 -1.11
C VAL A 98 4.22 4.61 -1.86
N GLU A 99 4.42 4.42 -3.15
CA GLU A 99 3.64 3.45 -3.92
C GLU A 99 4.42 2.14 -4.00
N LEU A 100 3.76 1.05 -3.65
CA LEU A 100 4.33 -0.27 -3.74
C LEU A 100 3.37 -1.16 -4.53
N SER A 101 3.84 -1.62 -5.68
CA SER A 101 3.10 -2.54 -6.55
C SER A 101 3.80 -3.89 -6.61
N VAL A 102 3.04 -4.95 -6.44
CA VAL A 102 3.46 -6.33 -6.64
C VAL A 102 2.54 -6.93 -7.68
N PHE A 103 3.10 -7.49 -8.74
CA PHE A 103 2.29 -7.94 -9.87
C PHE A 103 2.86 -9.17 -10.57
N THR A 104 1.98 -9.81 -11.31
CA THR A 104 2.21 -10.97 -12.15
C THR A 104 1.55 -10.74 -13.51
N SER A 105 1.52 -11.75 -14.38
CA SER A 105 0.74 -11.68 -15.62
C SER A 105 -0.77 -11.56 -15.41
N GLU A 106 -1.28 -12.01 -14.24
CA GLU A 106 -2.73 -12.13 -13.98
C GLU A 106 -3.24 -11.13 -12.93
N ASP A 107 -2.42 -10.79 -11.96
CA ASP A 107 -2.80 -10.03 -10.78
C ASP A 107 -1.86 -8.87 -10.51
N GLN A 108 -2.39 -7.77 -10.01
CA GLN A 108 -1.63 -6.63 -9.51
C GLN A 108 -2.23 -6.14 -8.19
N LEU A 109 -1.39 -6.01 -7.17
CA LEU A 109 -1.72 -5.36 -5.91
C LEU A 109 -0.90 -4.09 -5.79
N THR A 110 -1.55 -2.96 -5.62
CA THR A 110 -0.88 -1.66 -5.45
C THR A 110 -1.33 -0.98 -4.18
N LEU A 111 -0.41 -0.78 -3.25
CA LEU A 111 -0.59 0.13 -2.13
C LEU A 111 -0.15 1.52 -2.59
N ASN A 112 -1.10 2.45 -2.71
CA ASN A 112 -0.79 3.79 -3.19
C ASN A 112 -0.16 4.68 -2.09
N PRO A 113 0.44 5.83 -2.44
CA PRO A 113 1.07 6.72 -1.46
C PRO A 113 0.13 7.24 -0.38
N TYR A 114 -1.16 7.16 -0.63
CA TYR A 114 -2.21 7.61 0.26
C TYR A 114 -2.77 6.50 1.15
N LEU A 115 -2.11 5.34 1.16
CA LEU A 115 -2.52 4.18 1.94
C LEU A 115 -3.93 3.70 1.61
N GLU A 116 -4.18 3.52 0.33
CA GLU A 116 -5.32 2.80 -0.22
C GLU A 116 -4.79 1.66 -1.08
N LEU A 117 -5.50 0.54 -1.09
CA LEU A 117 -5.12 -0.64 -1.83
C LEU A 117 -5.98 -0.76 -3.09
N PHE A 118 -5.31 -0.93 -4.21
CA PHE A 118 -5.92 -1.25 -5.50
C PHE A 118 -5.51 -2.65 -5.92
N ILE A 119 -6.47 -3.41 -6.41
CA ILE A 119 -6.25 -4.76 -6.92
C ILE A 119 -6.83 -4.82 -8.33
N TYR A 120 -6.02 -5.29 -9.26
CA TYR A 120 -6.44 -5.57 -10.64
C TYR A 120 -6.18 -7.05 -10.92
N SER A 121 -7.15 -7.73 -11.52
CA SER A 121 -7.05 -9.17 -11.75
C SER A 121 -7.85 -9.60 -12.97
N ARG A 122 -7.47 -10.73 -13.53
CA ARG A 122 -8.27 -11.42 -14.56
C ARG A 122 -9.32 -12.35 -13.95
N THR A 123 -9.35 -12.52 -12.64
CA THR A 123 -10.30 -13.37 -11.93
C THR A 123 -11.03 -12.62 -10.83
N ASP A 124 -12.19 -13.09 -10.45
CA ASP A 124 -13.02 -12.51 -9.38
C ASP A 124 -12.65 -12.97 -7.96
N LYS A 125 -11.61 -13.79 -7.82
CA LYS A 125 -11.20 -14.38 -6.52
C LYS A 125 -10.99 -13.33 -5.43
N TRP A 126 -10.57 -12.12 -5.79
CA TRP A 126 -10.24 -11.06 -4.85
C TRP A 126 -11.47 -10.51 -4.11
N CYS A 127 -12.65 -10.54 -4.72
CA CYS A 127 -13.89 -10.20 -4.02
C CYS A 127 -14.09 -11.10 -2.80
N TYR A 128 -14.01 -12.40 -2.99
CA TYR A 128 -14.18 -13.39 -1.91
C TYR A 128 -13.06 -13.32 -0.87
N LEU A 129 -11.83 -13.06 -1.30
CA LEU A 129 -10.69 -12.88 -0.39
C LEU A 129 -10.86 -11.65 0.50
N LEU A 130 -11.36 -10.54 -0.04
CA LEU A 130 -11.64 -9.32 0.70
C LEU A 130 -12.78 -9.51 1.70
N GLU A 131 -13.87 -10.16 1.28
CA GLU A 131 -14.97 -10.54 2.18
C GLU A 131 -14.49 -11.47 3.30
N GLY A 132 -13.63 -12.43 2.98
CA GLY A 132 -13.02 -13.34 3.95
C GLY A 132 -12.10 -12.62 4.96
N LYS A 133 -11.62 -11.42 4.64
CA LYS A 133 -10.89 -10.54 5.56
C LYS A 133 -11.82 -9.63 6.39
N GLY A 134 -13.12 -9.80 6.27
CA GLY A 134 -14.12 -9.03 7.03
C GLY A 134 -14.39 -7.65 6.45
N LEU A 135 -14.11 -7.43 5.17
CA LEU A 135 -14.47 -6.22 4.47
C LEU A 135 -15.83 -6.37 3.79
N GLU A 136 -16.59 -5.31 3.74
CA GLU A 136 -17.88 -5.27 3.04
C GLU A 136 -17.75 -4.56 1.70
N GLU A 137 -18.34 -5.13 0.66
CA GLU A 137 -18.47 -4.47 -0.63
C GLU A 137 -19.44 -3.30 -0.52
N GLN A 138 -19.07 -2.18 -1.10
CA GLN A 138 -19.84 -0.95 -1.11
C GLN A 138 -19.98 -0.42 -2.54
N ALA A 139 -21.11 0.18 -2.86
CA ALA A 139 -21.32 0.79 -4.17
C ALA A 139 -20.42 2.02 -4.36
N VAL A 140 -20.18 2.78 -3.30
CA VAL A 140 -19.35 3.99 -3.31
C VAL A 140 -18.50 4.01 -2.04
N LEU A 141 -17.19 4.17 -2.21
CA LEU A 141 -16.26 4.38 -1.11
C LEU A 141 -16.05 5.88 -0.83
N ARG A 142 -16.04 6.23 0.43
CA ARG A 142 -15.54 7.53 0.86
C ARG A 142 -14.01 7.48 0.88
N THR A 143 -13.41 8.03 -0.16
CA THR A 143 -11.96 8.19 -0.24
C THR A 143 -11.48 9.24 0.77
N LYS A 144 -10.22 9.13 1.17
CA LYS A 144 -9.60 10.05 2.14
C LYS A 144 -9.56 11.47 1.54
N SER A 145 -10.25 12.40 2.15
CA SER A 145 -10.50 13.76 1.60
C SER A 145 -9.24 14.59 1.32
N TRP A 146 -8.12 14.24 1.91
CA TRP A 146 -6.84 14.94 1.71
C TRP A 146 -6.14 14.59 0.39
N LYS A 147 -6.55 13.54 -0.34
CA LYS A 147 -6.11 13.25 -1.71
C LYS A 147 -6.21 14.41 -2.66
N GLN A 148 -7.22 15.25 -2.48
CA GLN A 148 -7.52 16.34 -3.40
C GLN A 148 -6.56 17.52 -3.28
N ARG A 149 -5.75 17.56 -2.25
CA ARG A 149 -4.71 18.56 -2.07
C ARG A 149 -3.38 17.87 -2.31
N ARG A 150 -2.53 18.44 -3.15
CA ARG A 150 -1.14 17.99 -3.30
C ARG A 150 -0.49 18.01 -1.93
N ALA A 151 -0.68 16.96 -1.15
CA ALA A 151 -0.11 16.81 0.16
C ALA A 151 1.40 16.60 -0.02
N GLN A 152 2.20 17.52 0.48
CA GLN A 152 3.60 17.22 0.70
C GLN A 152 3.67 16.20 1.82
N PHE A 153 4.23 15.04 1.53
CA PHE A 153 4.50 14.06 2.57
C PHE A 153 5.65 14.59 3.44
N PRO A 154 5.53 14.52 4.77
CA PRO A 154 6.57 15.00 5.66
C PRO A 154 7.85 14.20 5.48
N ALA A 155 8.99 14.79 5.81
CA ALA A 155 10.25 14.08 5.86
C ALA A 155 10.15 12.85 6.77
N ALA A 156 10.71 11.74 6.33
CA ALA A 156 10.62 10.46 7.03
C ALA A 156 11.93 9.68 6.85
N SER A 157 12.99 10.13 7.53
CA SER A 157 14.33 9.55 7.40
C SER A 157 14.36 8.05 7.72
N GLU A 158 13.60 7.61 8.73
CA GLU A 158 13.49 6.20 9.09
C GLU A 158 12.92 5.36 7.94
N LEU A 159 11.86 5.86 7.28
CA LEU A 159 11.27 5.17 6.14
C LEU A 159 12.21 5.15 4.94
N VAL A 160 12.88 6.26 4.64
CA VAL A 160 13.86 6.35 3.54
C VAL A 160 14.98 5.34 3.74
N ASN A 161 15.53 5.23 4.93
CA ASN A 161 16.57 4.25 5.26
C ASN A 161 16.05 2.81 5.15
N ALA A 162 14.84 2.56 5.61
CA ALA A 162 14.22 1.23 5.51
C ALA A 162 13.93 0.83 4.04
N ILE A 163 13.51 1.78 3.21
CA ILE A 163 13.33 1.58 1.76
C ILE A 163 14.66 1.23 1.12
N GLN A 164 15.73 1.97 1.42
CA GLN A 164 17.06 1.69 0.87
C GLN A 164 17.53 0.29 1.25
N ALA A 165 17.33 -0.14 2.49
CA ALA A 165 17.64 -1.49 2.92
C ALA A 165 16.82 -2.57 2.19
N ALA A 166 15.54 -2.32 1.92
CA ALA A 166 14.70 -3.24 1.14
C ALA A 166 15.15 -3.31 -0.32
N VAL A 167 15.49 -2.18 -0.94
CA VAL A 167 16.04 -2.08 -2.30
C VAL A 167 17.30 -2.94 -2.44
N GLU A 168 18.22 -2.83 -1.48
CA GLU A 168 19.46 -3.61 -1.47
C GLU A 168 19.20 -5.12 -1.30
N ARG A 169 18.33 -5.50 -0.36
CA ARG A 169 18.02 -6.92 -0.10
C ARG A 169 17.31 -7.60 -1.26
N LEU A 170 16.41 -6.89 -1.92
CA LEU A 170 15.70 -7.39 -3.11
C LEU A 170 16.47 -7.15 -4.40
N SER A 171 17.66 -6.53 -4.34
CA SER A 171 18.46 -6.16 -5.52
C SER A 171 17.65 -5.38 -6.55
N LEU A 172 16.77 -4.49 -6.11
CA LEU A 172 15.96 -3.68 -7.01
C LEU A 172 16.86 -2.71 -7.78
N GLN A 173 16.56 -2.55 -9.05
CA GLN A 173 17.26 -1.63 -9.93
C GLN A 173 16.52 -0.30 -10.01
N ARG A 174 17.24 0.78 -10.14
CA ARG A 174 16.63 2.08 -10.38
C ARG A 174 15.91 2.09 -11.72
N ALA A 175 14.64 2.49 -11.70
CA ALA A 175 13.81 2.61 -12.89
C ALA A 175 14.00 3.98 -13.54
#